data_bc850498ecf6d5b2638937856b3a5405
#
_entry.id   bc850498ecf6d5b2638937856b3a5405
#
_cell.length_a   1.000
_cell.length_b   1.000
_cell.length_c   1.000
_cell.angle_alpha   90.00
_cell.angle_beta   90.00
_cell.angle_gamma   90.00
#
_symmetry.space_group_name_H-M   'P 1'
#
loop_
_entity.id
_entity.type
_entity.pdbx_description
1 polymer ?
#
loop_
_entity_poly.entity_id
_entity_poly.type
_entity_poly.pdbx_seq_one_letter_code
_entity_poly.pdbx_strand_id
1 'polypeptide(L)'
;MKAQTTLSRLRPSLALIAIFSLCAAASAQAGFNSFRTGMFGVAIGQIARINAANLGGPDTRPIQVEMMFLDGTGAVVGRDTQMIAPGQAVIFDAGVREANRIELRAVIGVIPPPDPEKNLKVTIEVFDADTGRNTVFIGDLNEHSEF
;
A
#
# COMPACT_ATOMS: atom_id res chain seq x y z
N MET A 1 -81.15 18.19 5.11
CA MET A 1 -79.93 18.29 6.01
C MET A 1 -79.08 17.09 5.73
N LYS A 2 -77.89 17.27 5.08
CA LYS A 2 -76.94 16.21 4.75
C LYS A 2 -75.75 16.42 5.61
N ALA A 3 -75.41 15.50 6.49
CA ALA A 3 -74.19 15.48 7.28
C ALA A 3 -73.06 14.95 6.39
N GLN A 4 -72.03 15.73 6.22
CA GLN A 4 -70.78 15.30 5.59
C GLN A 4 -69.81 14.80 6.65
N THR A 5 -69.50 13.52 6.57
CA THR A 5 -68.57 12.84 7.44
C THR A 5 -67.20 13.03 6.79
N THR A 6 -66.34 13.81 7.42
CA THR A 6 -64.95 14.04 7.00
C THR A 6 -64.05 12.88 7.50
N LEU A 7 -63.65 12.02 6.59
CA LEU A 7 -62.67 10.97 6.86
C LEU A 7 -61.26 11.62 6.89
N SER A 8 -60.73 11.75 8.09
CA SER A 8 -59.34 12.10 8.30
C SER A 8 -58.46 10.91 7.91
N ARG A 9 -57.71 11.07 6.82
CA ARG A 9 -56.68 10.11 6.40
C ARG A 9 -55.49 10.19 7.35
N LEU A 10 -55.33 9.20 8.19
CA LEU A 10 -54.06 8.93 8.88
C LEU A 10 -53.03 8.55 7.84
N ARG A 11 -52.02 9.39 7.72
CA ARG A 11 -50.81 9.09 7.00
C ARG A 11 -49.94 8.18 7.88
N PRO A 12 -49.54 6.99 7.43
CA PRO A 12 -48.53 6.24 8.12
C PRO A 12 -47.19 6.95 7.87
N SER A 13 -46.72 7.66 8.87
CA SER A 13 -45.40 8.24 8.89
C SER A 13 -44.38 7.13 8.93
N LEU A 14 -43.65 7.02 7.89
CA LEU A 14 -42.26 6.59 7.71
C LEU A 14 -41.47 6.45 9.02
N ALA A 15 -41.50 5.26 9.56
CA ALA A 15 -40.48 4.76 10.46
C ALA A 15 -39.61 3.73 9.70
N LEU A 16 -39.07 4.15 8.54
CA LEU A 16 -38.15 3.36 7.74
C LEU A 16 -36.85 4.13 7.56
N ILE A 17 -36.29 4.56 8.67
CA ILE A 17 -34.94 5.20 8.66
C ILE A 17 -34.20 4.63 9.84
N ALA A 18 -33.04 4.12 9.55
CA ALA A 18 -31.97 3.73 10.48
C ALA A 18 -31.75 2.25 10.72
N ILE A 19 -31.72 1.46 9.64
CA ILE A 19 -30.84 0.28 9.61
C ILE A 19 -29.84 0.46 8.48
N PHE A 20 -29.36 1.68 8.35
CA PHE A 20 -28.15 1.97 7.60
C PHE A 20 -27.08 2.33 8.60
N SER A 21 -25.97 1.70 8.50
CA SER A 21 -24.74 2.07 9.16
C SER A 21 -24.51 1.42 10.51
N LEU A 22 -24.03 0.23 10.49
CA LEU A 22 -22.88 -0.15 11.31
C LEU A 22 -22.26 -1.45 10.72
N CYS A 23 -22.07 -1.49 9.41
CA CYS A 23 -20.90 -2.15 8.90
C CYS A 23 -19.73 -1.18 9.13
N ALA A 24 -19.42 -0.90 10.38
CA ALA A 24 -18.08 -0.58 10.78
C ALA A 24 -17.26 -1.78 10.32
N ALA A 25 -16.60 -1.65 9.18
CA ALA A 25 -15.54 -2.53 8.79
C ALA A 25 -14.61 -2.58 10.00
N ALA A 26 -14.72 -3.62 10.80
CA ALA A 26 -13.64 -4.06 11.63
C ALA A 26 -12.52 -4.35 10.62
N SER A 27 -11.70 -3.35 10.35
CA SER A 27 -10.39 -3.53 9.78
C SER A 27 -9.70 -4.44 10.77
N ALA A 28 -9.79 -5.74 10.54
CA ALA A 28 -8.88 -6.67 11.17
C ALA A 28 -7.51 -6.08 10.83
N GLN A 29 -6.87 -5.47 11.79
CA GLN A 29 -5.44 -5.21 11.77
C GLN A 29 -4.79 -6.59 11.87
N ALA A 30 -4.84 -7.33 10.77
CA ALA A 30 -3.89 -8.38 10.53
C ALA A 30 -2.54 -7.67 10.62
N GLY A 31 -1.69 -8.10 11.53
CA GLY A 31 -0.38 -7.51 11.73
C GLY A 31 0.31 -7.45 10.36
N PHE A 32 0.43 -6.25 9.81
CA PHE A 32 1.12 -6.03 8.57
C PHE A 32 2.60 -6.01 8.88
N ASN A 33 3.29 -7.06 8.49
CA ASN A 33 4.73 -6.99 8.43
C ASN A 33 5.09 -6.00 7.33
N SER A 34 5.73 -4.91 7.68
CA SER A 34 6.12 -3.88 6.73
C SER A 34 7.60 -3.57 6.82
N PHE A 35 8.24 -3.49 5.67
CA PHE A 35 9.58 -2.94 5.52
C PHE A 35 9.45 -1.45 5.25
N ARG A 36 10.23 -0.63 5.94
CA ARG A 36 10.19 0.83 5.77
C ARG A 36 11.60 1.39 5.71
N THR A 37 11.81 2.37 4.84
CA THR A 37 13.06 3.13 4.83
C THR A 37 12.96 4.40 5.67
N GLY A 38 14.09 5.00 6.00
CA GLY A 38 14.16 6.44 6.27
C GLY A 38 13.78 7.24 5.02
N MET A 39 13.78 8.57 5.16
CA MET A 39 13.63 9.48 4.02
C MET A 39 14.91 9.49 3.20
N PHE A 40 14.78 9.51 1.87
CA PHE A 40 15.91 9.66 0.94
C PHE A 40 15.50 10.60 -0.21
N GLY A 41 16.49 11.33 -0.73
CA GLY A 41 16.24 12.31 -1.78
C GLY A 41 16.33 11.70 -3.17
N VAL A 42 15.40 12.10 -4.05
CA VAL A 42 15.42 11.77 -5.48
C VAL A 42 15.37 13.06 -6.27
N ALA A 43 16.38 13.29 -7.11
CA ALA A 43 16.48 14.47 -7.96
C ALA A 43 15.77 14.26 -9.30
N ILE A 44 15.56 15.35 -10.03
CA ILE A 44 15.05 15.26 -11.42
C ILE A 44 16.01 14.42 -12.27
N GLY A 45 15.45 13.56 -13.12
CA GLY A 45 16.23 12.60 -13.93
C GLY A 45 16.66 11.35 -13.18
N GLN A 46 16.34 11.22 -11.89
CA GLN A 46 16.57 10.01 -11.12
C GLN A 46 15.27 9.21 -10.95
N ILE A 47 15.44 7.91 -10.76
CA ILE A 47 14.38 6.95 -10.46
C ILE A 47 14.69 6.29 -9.12
N ALA A 48 13.70 6.27 -8.23
CA ALA A 48 13.69 5.42 -7.06
C ALA A 48 13.05 4.07 -7.41
N ARG A 49 13.69 2.97 -7.07
CA ARG A 49 13.23 1.61 -7.35
C ARG A 49 13.15 0.80 -6.09
N ILE A 50 12.02 0.14 -5.88
CA ILE A 50 11.87 -0.98 -4.95
C ILE A 50 12.12 -2.26 -5.72
N ASN A 51 13.04 -3.10 -5.24
CA ASN A 51 13.20 -4.48 -5.70
C ASN A 51 12.72 -5.39 -4.58
N ALA A 52 11.81 -6.33 -4.88
CA ALA A 52 11.34 -7.34 -3.95
C ALA A 52 11.51 -8.73 -4.59
N ALA A 53 12.18 -9.65 -3.90
CA ALA A 53 12.47 -10.98 -4.38
C ALA A 53 11.98 -12.04 -3.38
N ASN A 54 11.26 -13.04 -3.86
CA ASN A 54 10.92 -14.22 -3.10
C ASN A 54 12.03 -15.28 -3.28
N LEU A 55 12.87 -15.43 -2.25
CA LEU A 55 13.99 -16.38 -2.23
C LEU A 55 13.57 -17.79 -1.81
N GLY A 56 12.28 -18.03 -1.60
CA GLY A 56 11.75 -19.34 -1.23
C GLY A 56 12.01 -20.40 -2.29
N GLY A 57 12.14 -21.66 -1.84
CA GLY A 57 12.25 -22.80 -2.75
C GLY A 57 10.95 -23.10 -3.50
N PRO A 58 10.97 -24.05 -4.46
CA PRO A 58 9.82 -24.32 -5.33
C PRO A 58 8.56 -24.76 -4.58
N ASP A 59 8.69 -25.31 -3.38
CA ASP A 59 7.57 -25.76 -2.55
C ASP A 59 6.99 -24.64 -1.66
N THR A 60 7.55 -23.44 -1.69
CA THR A 60 7.02 -22.30 -0.93
C THR A 60 5.87 -21.65 -1.67
N ARG A 61 5.06 -20.88 -0.94
CA ARG A 61 3.91 -20.17 -1.54
C ARG A 61 4.35 -18.85 -2.17
N PRO A 62 3.63 -18.37 -3.20
CA PRO A 62 3.79 -17.00 -3.66
C PRO A 62 3.54 -16.00 -2.53
N ILE A 63 4.25 -14.90 -2.55
CA ILE A 63 4.14 -13.80 -1.58
C ILE A 63 3.46 -12.61 -2.28
N GLN A 64 2.39 -12.09 -1.68
CA GLN A 64 1.79 -10.85 -2.14
C GLN A 64 2.43 -9.67 -1.42
N VAL A 65 2.95 -8.72 -2.19
CA VAL A 65 3.58 -7.49 -1.67
C VAL A 65 2.84 -6.27 -2.18
N GLU A 66 2.70 -5.29 -1.31
CA GLU A 66 2.25 -3.96 -1.64
C GLU A 66 3.43 -3.00 -1.49
N MET A 67 3.82 -2.36 -2.57
CA MET A 67 4.95 -1.43 -2.64
C MET A 67 4.44 0.00 -2.78
N MET A 68 4.94 0.90 -1.96
CA MET A 68 4.54 2.32 -1.97
C MET A 68 5.74 3.23 -1.82
N PHE A 69 5.66 4.39 -2.47
CA PHE A 69 6.48 5.54 -2.16
C PHE A 69 5.61 6.63 -1.54
N LEU A 70 6.04 7.16 -0.41
CA LEU A 70 5.43 8.28 0.29
C LEU A 70 6.36 9.49 0.21
N ASP A 71 5.82 10.68 0.03
CA ASP A 71 6.58 11.93 0.12
C ASP A 71 6.83 12.38 1.57
N GLY A 72 7.51 13.51 1.74
CA GLY A 72 7.81 14.08 3.05
C GLY A 72 6.58 14.49 3.87
N THR A 73 5.39 14.59 3.26
CA THR A 73 4.12 14.86 3.95
C THR A 73 3.37 13.60 4.32
N GLY A 74 3.82 12.43 3.82
CA GLY A 74 3.15 11.14 3.95
C GLY A 74 2.13 10.86 2.86
N ALA A 75 2.04 11.70 1.84
CA ALA A 75 1.17 11.45 0.69
C ALA A 75 1.76 10.34 -0.20
N VAL A 76 0.88 9.50 -0.76
CA VAL A 76 1.28 8.43 -1.66
C VAL A 76 1.67 9.00 -3.02
N VAL A 77 2.94 8.85 -3.40
CA VAL A 77 3.48 9.25 -4.72
C VAL A 77 3.24 8.15 -5.75
N GLY A 78 3.35 6.91 -5.33
CA GLY A 78 3.08 5.75 -6.17
C GLY A 78 2.81 4.51 -5.33
N ARG A 79 2.01 3.58 -5.89
CA ARG A 79 1.60 2.33 -5.24
C ARG A 79 1.43 1.24 -6.28
N ASP A 80 1.88 0.03 -5.94
CA ASP A 80 1.66 -1.17 -6.74
C ASP A 80 1.52 -2.38 -5.83
N THR A 81 0.75 -3.39 -6.29
CA THR A 81 0.56 -4.65 -5.57
C THR A 81 0.83 -5.80 -6.51
N GLN A 82 1.79 -6.65 -6.15
CA GLN A 82 2.22 -7.77 -6.99
C GLN A 82 2.29 -9.07 -6.20
N MET A 83 2.12 -10.18 -6.94
CA MET A 83 2.34 -11.53 -6.44
C MET A 83 3.69 -12.02 -6.92
N ILE A 84 4.56 -12.44 -5.98
CA ILE A 84 5.92 -12.91 -6.29
C ILE A 84 5.98 -14.42 -6.10
N ALA A 85 6.10 -15.16 -7.18
CA ALA A 85 6.30 -16.60 -7.09
C ALA A 85 7.69 -16.96 -6.53
N PRO A 86 7.89 -18.15 -5.97
CA PRO A 86 9.19 -18.61 -5.49
C PRO A 86 10.28 -18.47 -6.55
N GLY A 87 11.43 -17.93 -6.18
CA GLY A 87 12.55 -17.67 -7.07
C GLY A 87 12.38 -16.49 -8.03
N GLN A 88 11.29 -15.73 -7.92
CA GLN A 88 11.03 -14.55 -8.76
C GLN A 88 11.30 -13.26 -8.00
N ALA A 89 11.50 -12.17 -8.76
CA ALA A 89 11.60 -10.81 -8.27
C ALA A 89 10.67 -9.89 -9.05
N VAL A 90 10.23 -8.82 -8.41
CA VAL A 90 9.44 -7.74 -9.00
C VAL A 90 10.09 -6.40 -8.70
N ILE A 91 9.81 -5.41 -9.53
CA ILE A 91 10.31 -4.05 -9.37
C ILE A 91 9.13 -3.07 -9.40
N PHE A 92 9.30 -1.97 -8.67
CA PHE A 92 8.39 -0.84 -8.70
C PHE A 92 9.17 0.46 -8.71
N ASP A 93 8.93 1.30 -9.72
CA ASP A 93 9.69 2.52 -9.99
C ASP A 93 8.84 3.77 -9.70
N ALA A 94 9.46 4.78 -9.10
CA ALA A 94 8.94 6.13 -9.00
C ALA A 94 9.99 7.13 -9.49
N GLY A 95 9.62 7.97 -10.45
CA GLY A 95 10.49 9.02 -10.99
C GLY A 95 9.98 10.41 -10.66
N VAL A 96 10.91 11.36 -10.53
CA VAL A 96 10.61 12.77 -10.32
C VAL A 96 10.54 13.49 -11.66
N ARG A 97 9.36 14.03 -12.01
CA ARG A 97 9.15 14.68 -13.31
C ARG A 97 9.12 16.20 -13.27
N GLU A 98 8.68 16.79 -12.16
CA GLU A 98 8.32 18.22 -12.10
C GLU A 98 9.00 19.02 -11.00
N ALA A 99 9.73 18.38 -10.09
CA ALA A 99 10.43 19.04 -8.99
C ALA A 99 11.94 18.86 -9.12
N ASN A 100 12.72 19.83 -8.64
CA ASN A 100 14.19 19.69 -8.63
C ASN A 100 14.65 18.50 -7.76
N ARG A 101 13.91 18.23 -6.69
CA ARG A 101 14.16 17.12 -5.76
C ARG A 101 12.92 16.87 -4.93
N ILE A 102 12.65 15.61 -4.64
CA ILE A 102 11.65 15.21 -3.65
C ILE A 102 12.29 14.29 -2.62
N GLU A 103 11.76 14.32 -1.41
CA GLU A 103 12.10 13.36 -0.36
C GLU A 103 11.06 12.24 -0.37
N LEU A 104 11.54 10.99 -0.47
CA LEU A 104 10.70 9.81 -0.50
C LEU A 104 11.00 8.88 0.68
N ARG A 105 9.98 8.12 1.06
CA ARG A 105 10.07 6.94 1.92
C ARG A 105 9.47 5.77 1.18
N ALA A 106 10.17 4.64 1.13
CA ALA A 106 9.60 3.40 0.63
C ALA A 106 8.93 2.63 1.78
N VAL A 107 7.76 2.07 1.49
CA VAL A 107 7.00 1.20 2.39
C VAL A 107 6.59 -0.04 1.60
N ILE A 108 6.94 -1.21 2.11
CA ILE A 108 6.57 -2.48 1.51
C ILE A 108 5.78 -3.28 2.55
N GLY A 109 4.50 -3.45 2.28
CA GLY A 109 3.60 -4.30 3.06
C GLY A 109 3.61 -5.72 2.52
N VAL A 110 3.65 -6.70 3.41
CA VAL A 110 3.50 -8.11 3.05
C VAL A 110 2.11 -8.54 3.47
N ILE A 111 1.30 -9.01 2.51
CA ILE A 111 -0.05 -9.51 2.79
C ILE A 111 0.09 -10.98 3.15
N PRO A 112 -0.32 -11.39 4.37
CA PRO A 112 0.13 -12.63 4.97
C PRO A 112 -0.27 -13.87 4.19
N PRO A 113 0.68 -14.77 4.06
CA PRO A 113 0.60 -16.12 4.58
C PRO A 113 1.62 -16.31 5.73
N PRO A 114 1.55 -17.38 6.50
CA PRO A 114 2.48 -17.62 7.59
C PRO A 114 3.93 -17.63 7.09
N ASP A 115 4.80 -16.90 7.77
CA ASP A 115 6.26 -16.82 7.57
C ASP A 115 6.78 -16.35 6.17
N PRO A 116 6.19 -15.35 5.50
CA PRO A 116 6.75 -14.85 4.23
C PRO A 116 8.10 -14.15 4.41
N GLU A 117 8.38 -13.67 5.61
CA GLU A 117 9.48 -12.78 5.94
C GLU A 117 10.85 -13.40 5.72
N LYS A 118 10.98 -14.68 6.03
CA LYS A 118 12.26 -15.41 5.88
C LYS A 118 12.70 -15.54 4.42
N ASN A 119 11.76 -15.42 3.49
CA ASN A 119 12.03 -15.63 2.09
C ASN A 119 11.93 -14.34 1.26
N LEU A 120 11.44 -13.24 1.84
CA LEU A 120 11.33 -11.98 1.12
C LEU A 120 12.59 -11.14 1.35
N LYS A 121 13.26 -10.79 0.26
CA LYS A 121 14.36 -9.83 0.26
C LYS A 121 13.90 -8.54 -0.41
N VAL A 122 14.11 -7.41 0.25
CA VAL A 122 13.75 -6.09 -0.27
C VAL A 122 14.98 -5.19 -0.30
N THR A 123 15.19 -4.51 -1.42
CA THR A 123 16.22 -3.48 -1.57
C THR A 123 15.63 -2.25 -2.23
N ILE A 124 16.18 -1.08 -1.91
CA ILE A 124 15.84 0.19 -2.54
C ILE A 124 17.08 0.74 -3.21
N GLU A 125 16.92 1.23 -4.41
CA GLU A 125 17.98 1.93 -5.13
C GLU A 125 17.46 3.22 -5.75
N VAL A 126 18.34 4.21 -5.87
CA VAL A 126 18.12 5.43 -6.63
C VAL A 126 19.18 5.49 -7.71
N PHE A 127 18.77 5.61 -8.95
CA PHE A 127 19.70 5.63 -10.07
C PHE A 127 19.32 6.73 -11.07
N ASP A 128 20.29 7.16 -11.82
CA ASP A 128 20.13 8.09 -12.93
C ASP A 128 19.43 7.37 -14.09
N ALA A 129 18.35 7.98 -14.59
CA ALA A 129 17.50 7.34 -15.61
C ALA A 129 18.18 7.19 -16.96
N ASP A 130 19.12 8.10 -17.30
CA ASP A 130 19.79 8.12 -18.61
C ASP A 130 20.98 7.17 -18.63
N THR A 131 21.73 7.09 -17.54
CA THR A 131 22.98 6.32 -17.47
C THR A 131 22.85 4.99 -16.74
N GLY A 132 21.75 4.79 -15.97
CA GLY A 132 21.56 3.63 -15.11
C GLY A 132 22.50 3.58 -13.91
N ARG A 133 23.28 4.64 -13.65
CA ARG A 133 24.25 4.67 -12.56
C ARG A 133 23.55 4.83 -11.20
N ASN A 134 23.76 3.87 -10.30
CA ASN A 134 23.25 3.96 -8.94
C ASN A 134 23.91 5.10 -8.17
N THR A 135 23.09 5.91 -7.50
CA THR A 135 23.52 7.01 -6.63
C THR A 135 23.27 6.69 -5.15
N VAL A 136 22.24 5.90 -4.85
CA VAL A 136 21.93 5.42 -3.50
C VAL A 136 21.53 3.96 -3.59
N PHE A 137 21.99 3.15 -2.65
CA PHE A 137 21.58 1.77 -2.46
C PHE A 137 21.28 1.53 -0.97
N ILE A 138 20.08 1.10 -0.67
CA ILE A 138 19.64 0.71 0.68
C ILE A 138 19.36 -0.79 0.60
N GLY A 139 20.31 -1.58 1.10
CA GLY A 139 20.19 -3.04 1.12
C GLY A 139 19.61 -3.56 2.41
N ASP A 140 19.06 -4.77 2.36
CA ASP A 140 18.54 -5.56 3.48
C ASP A 140 17.72 -4.74 4.48
N LEU A 141 16.52 -4.35 4.03
CA LEU A 141 15.55 -3.76 4.95
C LEU A 141 15.14 -4.84 5.95
N ASN A 142 15.57 -4.65 7.20
CA ASN A 142 15.11 -5.50 8.30
C ASN A 142 13.66 -5.17 8.60
N GLU A 143 12.90 -6.20 8.93
CA GLU A 143 11.53 -6.07 9.37
C GLU A 143 11.43 -5.20 10.61
N HIS A 144 10.59 -4.17 10.56
CA HIS A 144 10.09 -3.51 11.75
C HIS A 144 8.71 -4.09 12.07
N SER A 145 8.68 -5.08 12.97
CA SER A 145 7.44 -5.47 13.64
C SER A 145 7.04 -4.32 14.58
N GLU A 146 6.05 -3.55 14.21
CA GLU A 146 5.38 -2.65 15.16
C GLU A 146 4.43 -3.51 16.01
N PHE A 147 4.70 -3.55 17.32
CA PHE A 147 3.84 -4.11 18.35
C PHE A 147 2.66 -3.18 18.64
#